data_0fab2863554767f6dcabf98267862ff3
#
_entry.id   0fab2863554767f6dcabf98267862ff3
#
_cell.length_a   1.000
_cell.length_b   1.000
_cell.length_c   1.000
_cell.angle_alpha   90.00
_cell.angle_beta   90.00
_cell.angle_gamma   90.00
#
_symmetry.space_group_name_H-M   'P 1'
#
loop_
_entity.id
_entity.type
_entity.pdbx_description
1 polymer ?
#
loop_
_entity_poly.entity_id
_entity_poly.type
_entity_poly.pdbx_seq_one_letter_code
_entity_poly.pdbx_strand_id
1 'polypeptide(L)'
;MVIHQARLSAAGHCVLGLISVAISKILLYYKFTPIADPTAVMLWQRALCESLGLTGRILISKHGINGTVGGDIAACKRYARVTKEYPGFKGMEFKWSEGGADDFPRLSVKVRDEIVAFGAADELEVDAHGVVGGGVHLKPEEVNKLVEERGDDVVFFDGRNAMEAEIGRFRGAIVPDVTTTHDFIQEIESGKYDDLKDKPVITYCTGGIRCEILSALMKNRGFNEIYQIDGGIVRYGEKYGNKGLWEGSLYVFDRRMHMEFGTDAKELGHCIHCGAPSNKFEHCGNEDCRELRLMCPDCYDNPETRYCGDPECLDIIHANLHAG
;
A
#
# COMPACT_ATOMS: atom_id res chain seq x y z
N MET A 1 13.04 -4.27 -25.01
CA MET A 1 13.14 -5.23 -26.14
C MET A 1 12.38 -4.63 -27.31
N VAL A 2 13.05 -4.31 -28.41
CA VAL A 2 12.40 -3.68 -29.59
C VAL A 2 12.03 -4.82 -30.54
N ILE A 3 10.74 -5.03 -30.79
CA ILE A 3 10.26 -5.99 -31.79
C ILE A 3 10.03 -5.22 -33.07
N HIS A 4 10.77 -5.57 -34.14
CA HIS A 4 10.59 -5.02 -35.48
C HIS A 4 9.51 -5.79 -36.22
N GLN A 5 8.39 -5.14 -36.56
CA GLN A 5 7.47 -5.66 -37.60
C GLN A 5 7.62 -4.82 -38.87
N ALA A 6 8.00 -5.47 -39.94
CA ALA A 6 8.05 -4.85 -41.25
C ALA A 6 6.73 -5.06 -41.99
N ARG A 7 6.11 -3.99 -42.49
CA ARG A 7 5.03 -4.05 -43.48
C ARG A 7 5.56 -3.57 -44.82
N LEU A 8 5.40 -4.37 -45.86
CA LEU A 8 5.68 -4.00 -47.23
C LEU A 8 4.49 -3.23 -47.81
N SER A 9 4.76 -1.98 -48.31
CA SER A 9 3.77 -1.24 -49.07
C SER A 9 3.98 -1.52 -50.57
N ALA A 10 2.95 -1.34 -51.40
CA ALA A 10 2.96 -1.60 -52.81
C ALA A 10 3.98 -0.77 -53.66
N ALA A 11 4.76 0.11 -53.01
CA ALA A 11 5.79 0.94 -53.64
C ALA A 11 7.21 0.58 -53.19
N GLY A 12 7.42 -0.60 -52.57
CA GLY A 12 8.75 -1.10 -52.24
C GLY A 12 9.55 -0.33 -51.17
N HIS A 13 8.90 0.60 -50.43
CA HIS A 13 9.54 1.28 -49.31
C HIS A 13 9.24 0.57 -48.00
N CYS A 14 10.26 0.08 -47.34
CA CYS A 14 10.14 -0.48 -45.98
C CYS A 14 10.04 0.66 -44.98
N VAL A 15 8.83 0.88 -44.41
CA VAL A 15 8.64 1.83 -43.32
C VAL A 15 8.85 1.04 -42.01
N LEU A 16 10.01 1.23 -41.40
CA LEU A 16 10.28 0.77 -40.04
C LEU A 16 9.47 1.64 -39.04
N GLY A 17 8.28 1.17 -38.70
CA GLY A 17 7.52 1.75 -37.60
C GLY A 17 8.14 1.36 -36.27
N LEU A 18 8.78 2.31 -35.60
CA LEU A 18 9.15 2.16 -34.19
C LEU A 18 7.87 2.09 -33.36
N ILE A 19 7.48 0.88 -32.92
CA ILE A 19 6.47 0.75 -31.88
C ILE A 19 7.16 1.17 -30.57
N SER A 20 6.94 2.42 -30.16
CA SER A 20 7.28 2.84 -28.82
C SER A 20 6.40 2.05 -27.85
N VAL A 21 6.97 1.11 -27.12
CA VAL A 21 6.26 0.49 -25.98
C VAL A 21 6.09 1.60 -24.97
N ALA A 22 4.85 2.05 -24.76
CA ALA A 22 4.54 3.04 -23.75
C ALA A 22 4.94 2.48 -22.38
N ILE A 23 5.86 3.16 -21.71
CA ILE A 23 6.27 2.79 -20.35
C ILE A 23 5.19 3.29 -19.42
N SER A 24 4.54 2.38 -18.72
CA SER A 24 3.54 2.71 -17.72
C SER A 24 4.11 2.66 -16.32
N LYS A 25 3.56 3.45 -15.41
CA LYS A 25 3.97 3.54 -13.99
C LYS A 25 2.76 3.73 -13.09
N ILE A 26 2.95 3.36 -11.83
CA ILE A 26 2.04 3.65 -10.73
C ILE A 26 2.69 4.70 -9.83
N LEU A 27 1.88 5.68 -9.41
CA LEU A 27 2.22 6.71 -8.44
C LEU A 27 1.49 6.45 -7.14
N LEU A 28 2.22 6.34 -6.03
CA LEU A 28 1.70 6.37 -4.67
C LEU A 28 2.11 7.67 -4.01
N TYR A 29 1.15 8.39 -3.42
CA TYR A 29 1.41 9.69 -2.80
C TYR A 29 0.37 9.99 -1.73
N TYR A 30 0.76 10.83 -0.77
CA TYR A 30 -0.16 11.47 0.17
C TYR A 30 0.40 12.80 0.63
N LYS A 31 -0.47 13.64 1.17
CA LYS A 31 -0.09 14.85 1.87
C LYS A 31 -1.16 15.21 2.89
N PHE A 32 -0.75 15.28 4.15
CA PHE A 32 -1.56 15.93 5.18
C PHE A 32 -1.34 17.44 5.07
N THR A 33 -2.43 18.17 4.90
CA THR A 33 -2.47 19.63 4.80
C THR A 33 -3.93 20.07 4.90
N PRO A 34 -4.25 21.22 5.50
CA PRO A 34 -5.63 21.71 5.52
C PRO A 34 -6.15 21.96 4.11
N ILE A 35 -7.32 21.43 3.79
CA ILE A 35 -8.04 21.67 2.53
C ILE A 35 -9.36 22.34 2.84
N ALA A 36 -9.52 23.60 2.39
CA ALA A 36 -10.70 24.39 2.66
C ALA A 36 -11.96 23.87 1.95
N ASP A 37 -11.82 23.38 0.71
CA ASP A 37 -12.90 22.79 -0.08
C ASP A 37 -12.45 21.44 -0.68
N PRO A 38 -12.66 20.33 0.05
CA PRO A 38 -12.34 18.99 -0.44
C PRO A 38 -13.10 18.61 -1.71
N THR A 39 -14.32 19.13 -1.90
CA THR A 39 -15.14 18.82 -3.07
C THR A 39 -14.56 19.46 -4.33
N ALA A 40 -14.14 20.72 -4.26
CA ALA A 40 -13.48 21.39 -5.39
C ALA A 40 -12.18 20.67 -5.78
N VAL A 41 -11.36 20.26 -4.79
CA VAL A 41 -10.14 19.49 -5.02
C VAL A 41 -10.46 18.12 -5.64
N MET A 42 -11.51 17.45 -5.19
CA MET A 42 -11.94 16.16 -5.74
C MET A 42 -12.34 16.27 -7.21
N LEU A 43 -13.14 17.28 -7.57
CA LEU A 43 -13.57 17.52 -8.95
C LEU A 43 -12.38 17.84 -9.86
N TRP A 44 -11.45 18.68 -9.40
CA TRP A 44 -10.23 19.00 -10.12
C TRP A 44 -9.35 17.77 -10.35
N GLN A 45 -9.09 16.98 -9.31
CA GLN A 45 -8.26 15.76 -9.39
C GLN A 45 -8.88 14.71 -10.33
N ARG A 46 -10.21 14.56 -10.30
CA ARG A 46 -10.94 13.68 -11.22
C ARG A 46 -10.76 14.12 -12.67
N ALA A 47 -11.06 15.39 -12.97
CA ALA A 47 -10.93 15.94 -14.33
C ALA A 47 -9.49 15.84 -14.84
N LEU A 48 -8.49 16.08 -13.98
CA LEU A 48 -7.08 15.94 -14.33
C LEU A 48 -6.75 14.47 -14.69
N CYS A 49 -7.14 13.50 -13.87
CA CYS A 49 -6.91 12.09 -14.16
C CYS A 49 -7.61 11.64 -15.45
N GLU A 50 -8.88 12.01 -15.63
CA GLU A 50 -9.65 11.68 -16.84
C GLU A 50 -8.99 12.25 -18.09
N SER A 51 -8.53 13.51 -18.06
CA SER A 51 -7.84 14.15 -19.17
C SER A 51 -6.49 13.50 -19.54
N LEU A 52 -5.89 12.77 -18.61
CA LEU A 52 -4.60 12.10 -18.76
C LEU A 52 -4.73 10.58 -18.96
N GLY A 53 -5.96 10.04 -18.95
CA GLY A 53 -6.20 8.60 -19.06
C GLY A 53 -5.66 7.78 -17.88
N LEU A 54 -5.60 8.38 -16.67
CA LEU A 54 -5.15 7.71 -15.47
C LEU A 54 -6.31 6.98 -14.78
N THR A 55 -6.03 5.82 -14.23
CA THR A 55 -6.92 5.03 -13.36
C THR A 55 -6.34 4.95 -11.95
N GLY A 56 -7.15 4.54 -10.98
CA GLY A 56 -6.69 4.42 -9.60
C GLY A 56 -7.67 4.96 -8.58
N ARG A 57 -7.18 5.17 -7.36
CA ARG A 57 -7.97 5.63 -6.22
C ARG A 57 -7.37 6.87 -5.59
N ILE A 58 -8.20 7.90 -5.38
CA ILE A 58 -7.83 9.13 -4.67
C ILE A 58 -8.88 9.42 -3.60
N LEU A 59 -8.43 9.63 -2.37
CA LEU A 59 -9.24 10.08 -1.25
C LEU A 59 -8.83 11.48 -0.85
N ILE A 60 -9.80 12.32 -0.58
CA ILE A 60 -9.60 13.72 -0.20
C ILE A 60 -10.46 14.00 1.03
N SER A 61 -9.92 14.69 2.01
CA SER A 61 -10.64 15.17 3.19
C SER A 61 -10.21 16.59 3.53
N LYS A 62 -10.81 17.16 4.57
CA LYS A 62 -10.34 18.44 5.15
C LYS A 62 -8.88 18.38 5.62
N HIS A 63 -8.35 17.17 5.85
CA HIS A 63 -7.01 16.93 6.38
C HIS A 63 -5.95 16.64 5.30
N GLY A 64 -6.34 16.47 4.01
CA GLY A 64 -5.36 16.21 2.97
C GLY A 64 -5.84 15.34 1.81
N ILE A 65 -4.87 14.75 1.13
CA ILE A 65 -5.04 13.89 -0.03
C ILE A 65 -4.24 12.58 0.13
N ASN A 66 -4.82 11.48 -0.32
CA ASN A 66 -4.17 10.17 -0.41
C ASN A 66 -4.53 9.53 -1.74
N GLY A 67 -3.56 9.14 -2.53
CA GLY A 67 -3.82 8.59 -3.86
C GLY A 67 -2.81 7.55 -4.33
N THR A 68 -3.35 6.62 -5.13
CA THR A 68 -2.57 5.71 -5.97
C THR A 68 -3.19 5.75 -7.35
N VAL A 69 -2.42 6.14 -8.37
CA VAL A 69 -2.88 6.24 -9.76
C VAL A 69 -1.86 5.64 -10.71
N GLY A 70 -2.32 5.02 -11.78
CA GLY A 70 -1.48 4.39 -12.80
C GLY A 70 -1.83 4.83 -14.20
N GLY A 71 -0.83 4.79 -15.08
CA GLY A 71 -0.95 5.11 -16.51
C GLY A 71 0.37 5.29 -17.21
N ASP A 72 0.34 5.85 -18.42
CA ASP A 72 1.56 6.18 -19.16
C ASP A 72 2.48 7.11 -18.36
N ILE A 73 3.79 6.91 -18.46
CA ILE A 73 4.80 7.65 -17.67
C ILE A 73 4.74 9.17 -17.93
N ALA A 74 4.42 9.60 -19.14
CA ALA A 74 4.32 11.02 -19.46
C ALA A 74 3.07 11.62 -18.81
N ALA A 75 1.95 10.89 -18.80
CA ALA A 75 0.72 11.25 -18.10
C ALA A 75 0.96 11.33 -16.59
N CYS A 76 1.61 10.35 -16.01
CA CYS A 76 1.99 10.32 -14.60
C CYS A 76 2.89 11.51 -14.21
N LYS A 77 3.91 11.81 -15.00
CA LYS A 77 4.79 12.98 -14.79
C LYS A 77 4.02 14.30 -14.85
N ARG A 78 3.10 14.42 -15.81
CA ARG A 78 2.25 15.62 -15.94
C ARG A 78 1.30 15.75 -14.76
N TYR A 79 0.66 14.64 -14.35
CA TYR A 79 -0.20 14.60 -13.17
C TYR A 79 0.55 15.07 -11.91
N ALA A 80 1.71 14.49 -11.61
CA ALA A 80 2.52 14.85 -10.46
C ALA A 80 2.92 16.34 -10.46
N ARG A 81 3.29 16.88 -11.62
CA ARG A 81 3.63 18.30 -11.75
C ARG A 81 2.44 19.20 -11.48
N VAL A 82 1.31 18.97 -12.15
CA VAL A 82 0.11 19.80 -12.02
C VAL A 82 -0.47 19.72 -10.61
N THR A 83 -0.48 18.53 -10.01
CA THR A 83 -0.97 18.35 -8.64
C THR A 83 -0.15 19.17 -7.63
N LYS A 84 1.18 19.29 -7.81
CA LYS A 84 2.05 20.12 -6.95
C LYS A 84 1.83 21.65 -7.11
N GLU A 85 1.09 22.09 -8.12
CA GLU A 85 0.75 23.52 -8.29
C GLU A 85 -0.28 24.00 -7.26
N TYR A 86 -1.08 23.07 -6.68
CA TYR A 86 -1.94 23.41 -5.55
C TYR A 86 -1.08 23.78 -4.32
N PRO A 87 -1.30 24.96 -3.70
CA PRO A 87 -0.40 25.45 -2.65
C PRO A 87 -0.16 24.48 -1.50
N GLY A 88 -1.21 23.79 -1.03
CA GLY A 88 -1.12 22.78 0.03
C GLY A 88 -0.38 21.50 -0.38
N PHE A 89 -0.20 21.25 -1.68
CA PHE A 89 0.49 20.05 -2.19
C PHE A 89 1.93 20.32 -2.65
N LYS A 90 2.40 21.55 -2.50
CA LYS A 90 3.80 21.90 -2.76
C LYS A 90 4.72 21.01 -1.90
N GLY A 91 5.74 20.43 -2.54
CA GLY A 91 6.67 19.51 -1.84
C GLY A 91 6.14 18.10 -1.61
N MET A 92 4.90 17.77 -2.05
CA MET A 92 4.40 16.40 -1.98
C MET A 92 5.30 15.44 -2.76
N GLU A 93 5.64 14.31 -2.15
CA GLU A 93 6.43 13.27 -2.78
C GLU A 93 5.55 12.27 -3.50
N PHE A 94 6.02 11.83 -4.67
CA PHE A 94 5.41 10.76 -5.44
C PHE A 94 6.37 9.58 -5.48
N LYS A 95 5.94 8.44 -4.98
CA LYS A 95 6.66 7.17 -5.08
C LYS A 95 6.25 6.49 -6.37
N TRP A 96 7.22 6.01 -7.12
CA TRP A 96 7.03 5.41 -8.43
C TRP A 96 7.22 3.90 -8.34
N SER A 97 6.33 3.14 -8.95
CA SER A 97 6.49 1.69 -9.07
C SER A 97 6.14 1.21 -10.46
N GLU A 98 6.55 -0.01 -10.77
CA GLU A 98 6.15 -0.70 -12.01
C GLU A 98 4.64 -0.93 -12.00
N GLY A 99 4.05 -1.00 -13.20
CA GLY A 99 2.62 -1.17 -13.40
C GLY A 99 2.03 -0.02 -14.21
N GLY A 100 0.69 0.08 -14.26
CA GLY A 100 0.00 1.06 -15.10
C GLY A 100 -1.48 1.19 -14.81
N ALA A 101 -2.24 1.68 -15.82
CA ALA A 101 -3.68 1.89 -15.72
C ALA A 101 -4.45 0.58 -15.52
N ASP A 102 -3.97 -0.52 -16.10
CA ASP A 102 -4.65 -1.82 -16.07
C ASP A 102 -4.61 -2.50 -14.70
N ASP A 103 -3.74 -2.04 -13.80
CA ASP A 103 -3.67 -2.53 -12.42
C ASP A 103 -4.83 -2.03 -11.55
N PHE A 104 -5.64 -1.11 -12.06
CA PHE A 104 -6.82 -0.59 -11.40
C PHE A 104 -8.08 -0.82 -12.24
N PRO A 105 -9.18 -1.32 -11.63
CA PRO A 105 -10.41 -1.59 -12.38
C PRO A 105 -11.09 -0.32 -12.92
N ARG A 106 -10.83 0.83 -12.30
CA ARG A 106 -11.41 2.14 -12.67
C ARG A 106 -10.73 3.30 -11.94
N LEU A 107 -11.03 4.53 -12.37
CA LEU A 107 -10.75 5.73 -11.59
C LEU A 107 -11.81 5.92 -10.49
N SER A 108 -11.37 6.15 -9.25
CA SER A 108 -12.22 6.44 -8.10
C SER A 108 -11.66 7.61 -7.30
N VAL A 109 -12.25 8.79 -7.44
CA VAL A 109 -11.89 9.99 -6.68
C VAL A 109 -13.05 10.36 -5.77
N LYS A 110 -12.81 10.37 -4.43
CA LYS A 110 -13.88 10.53 -3.43
C LYS A 110 -13.47 11.47 -2.31
N VAL A 111 -14.43 12.27 -1.83
CA VAL A 111 -14.32 12.95 -0.53
C VAL A 111 -14.68 11.95 0.58
N ARG A 112 -13.95 11.99 1.68
CA ARG A 112 -14.16 11.22 2.90
C ARG A 112 -13.86 12.11 4.11
N ASP A 113 -14.29 11.71 5.28
CA ASP A 113 -13.94 12.40 6.54
C ASP A 113 -12.45 12.27 6.83
N GLU A 114 -11.86 11.13 6.48
CA GLU A 114 -10.45 10.82 6.63
C GLU A 114 -9.84 10.33 5.31
N ILE A 115 -8.57 10.65 5.06
CA ILE A 115 -7.81 10.09 3.94
C ILE A 115 -7.23 8.69 4.24
N VAL A 116 -7.24 8.31 5.52
CA VAL A 116 -7.01 6.94 6.04
C VAL A 116 -8.00 6.73 7.17
N ALA A 117 -8.81 5.70 7.08
CA ALA A 117 -9.95 5.48 7.96
C ALA A 117 -9.54 4.84 9.30
N PHE A 118 -9.11 5.65 10.27
CA PHE A 118 -8.88 5.24 11.66
C PHE A 118 -10.13 5.41 12.52
N GLY A 119 -11.12 6.23 12.09
CA GLY A 119 -12.25 6.64 12.92
C GLY A 119 -11.87 7.69 13.97
N ALA A 120 -10.81 8.45 13.71
CA ALA A 120 -10.22 9.44 14.61
C ALA A 120 -10.18 10.85 14.01
N ALA A 121 -11.11 11.16 13.10
CA ALA A 121 -11.12 12.45 12.40
C ALA A 121 -11.15 13.68 13.33
N ASP A 122 -11.75 13.52 14.52
CA ASP A 122 -11.86 14.57 15.51
C ASP A 122 -10.67 14.65 16.49
N GLU A 123 -9.84 13.59 16.54
CA GLU A 123 -8.58 13.57 17.31
C GLU A 123 -7.38 14.06 16.47
N LEU A 124 -7.54 14.15 15.15
CA LEU A 124 -6.47 14.49 14.24
C LEU A 124 -6.40 16.00 14.00
N GLU A 125 -5.30 16.61 14.39
CA GLU A 125 -4.95 17.98 14.06
C GLU A 125 -3.93 18.00 12.92
N VAL A 126 -4.17 18.84 11.89
CA VAL A 126 -3.30 18.96 10.72
C VAL A 126 -3.04 20.44 10.44
N ASP A 127 -1.78 20.79 10.30
CA ASP A 127 -1.33 22.12 9.89
C ASP A 127 -0.62 22.11 8.51
N ALA A 128 0.05 23.21 8.17
CA ALA A 128 0.78 23.33 6.91
C ALA A 128 1.99 22.38 6.80
N HIS A 129 2.44 21.82 7.91
CA HIS A 129 3.59 20.92 8.00
C HIS A 129 3.20 19.45 7.99
N GLY A 130 1.92 19.13 8.29
CA GLY A 130 1.40 17.77 8.33
C GLY A 130 0.58 17.48 9.59
N VAL A 131 0.63 16.24 10.07
CA VAL A 131 -0.05 15.82 11.30
C VAL A 131 0.68 16.39 12.52
N VAL A 132 -0.06 17.11 13.37
CA VAL A 132 0.48 17.68 14.61
C VAL A 132 0.64 16.56 15.65
N GLY A 133 1.77 16.55 16.35
CA GLY A 133 2.02 15.58 17.42
C GLY A 133 2.38 14.17 16.94
N GLY A 134 2.66 13.97 15.65
CA GLY A 134 3.10 12.68 15.09
C GLY A 134 4.47 12.21 15.57
N GLY A 135 4.87 11.00 15.18
CA GLY A 135 6.18 10.42 15.44
C GLY A 135 7.31 11.12 14.69
N VAL A 136 8.53 11.00 15.20
CA VAL A 136 9.72 11.50 14.51
C VAL A 136 9.99 10.65 13.25
N HIS A 137 10.13 11.29 12.09
CA HIS A 137 10.43 10.60 10.85
C HIS A 137 11.92 10.18 10.83
N LEU A 138 12.17 8.90 10.65
CA LEU A 138 13.49 8.33 10.47
C LEU A 138 13.68 7.87 9.02
N LYS A 139 14.72 8.34 8.37
CA LYS A 139 15.17 7.77 7.10
C LYS A 139 15.62 6.33 7.30
N PRO A 140 15.62 5.48 6.25
CA PRO A 140 16.04 4.08 6.37
C PRO A 140 17.38 3.87 7.06
N GLU A 141 18.38 4.74 6.82
CA GLU A 141 19.69 4.69 7.51
C GLU A 141 19.62 5.04 8.99
N GLU A 142 18.75 5.96 9.36
CA GLU A 142 18.54 6.37 10.76
C GLU A 142 17.81 5.27 11.53
N VAL A 143 16.91 4.51 10.87
CA VAL A 143 16.28 3.31 11.44
C VAL A 143 17.34 2.27 11.80
N ASN A 144 18.22 1.92 10.84
CA ASN A 144 19.28 0.94 11.10
C ASN A 144 20.23 1.41 12.18
N LYS A 145 20.61 2.68 12.16
CA LYS A 145 21.46 3.27 13.20
C LYS A 145 20.84 3.20 14.59
N LEU A 146 19.55 3.52 14.72
CA LEU A 146 18.85 3.43 16.00
C LEU A 146 18.82 1.99 16.53
N VAL A 147 18.59 1.02 15.65
CA VAL A 147 18.63 -0.40 16.01
C VAL A 147 20.05 -0.84 16.39
N GLU A 148 21.09 -0.39 15.69
CA GLU A 148 22.49 -0.67 16.04
C GLU A 148 22.89 -0.08 17.41
N GLU A 149 22.39 1.12 17.76
CA GLU A 149 22.71 1.81 19.01
C GLU A 149 21.92 1.28 20.21
N ARG A 150 20.65 0.88 20.03
CA ARG A 150 19.71 0.54 21.11
C ARG A 150 19.37 -0.95 21.18
N GLY A 151 19.73 -1.73 20.16
CA GLY A 151 19.54 -3.18 20.11
C GLY A 151 18.08 -3.60 20.31
N ASP A 152 17.87 -4.56 21.20
CA ASP A 152 16.56 -5.18 21.48
C ASP A 152 15.58 -4.24 22.21
N ASP A 153 16.01 -3.04 22.64
CA ASP A 153 15.12 -2.05 23.20
C ASP A 153 14.20 -1.44 22.14
N VAL A 154 14.65 -1.41 20.86
CA VAL A 154 13.87 -0.85 19.75
C VAL A 154 12.78 -1.82 19.33
N VAL A 155 11.55 -1.34 19.32
CA VAL A 155 10.37 -2.11 18.95
C VAL A 155 9.85 -1.65 17.59
N PHE A 156 9.77 -2.55 16.62
CA PHE A 156 9.03 -2.32 15.39
C PHE A 156 7.55 -2.63 15.63
N PHE A 157 6.67 -1.70 15.28
CA PHE A 157 5.22 -1.82 15.43
C PHE A 157 4.55 -1.69 14.06
N ASP A 158 3.91 -2.76 13.58
CA ASP A 158 3.29 -2.77 12.26
C ASP A 158 1.98 -1.98 12.27
N GLY A 159 1.92 -0.90 11.51
CA GLY A 159 0.73 -0.05 11.33
C GLY A 159 -0.14 -0.52 10.16
N ARG A 160 -0.03 -1.76 9.72
CA ARG A 160 -0.83 -2.37 8.66
C ARG A 160 -1.83 -3.38 9.24
N ASN A 161 -2.81 -3.77 8.42
CA ASN A 161 -3.69 -4.88 8.77
C ASN A 161 -2.88 -6.17 8.94
N ALA A 162 -3.27 -7.03 9.87
CA ALA A 162 -2.52 -8.24 10.21
C ALA A 162 -2.19 -9.12 8.99
N MET A 163 -3.15 -9.26 8.06
CA MET A 163 -2.96 -10.04 6.83
C MET A 163 -1.77 -9.55 5.98
N GLU A 164 -1.51 -8.24 5.95
CA GLU A 164 -0.40 -7.69 5.16
C GLU A 164 0.96 -8.15 5.70
N ALA A 165 1.04 -8.41 7.01
CA ALA A 165 2.25 -8.87 7.67
C ALA A 165 2.53 -10.37 7.50
N GLU A 166 1.55 -11.15 7.02
CA GLU A 166 1.72 -12.58 6.76
C GLU A 166 2.81 -12.85 5.73
N ILE A 167 2.92 -12.01 4.69
CA ILE A 167 3.89 -12.18 3.60
C ILE A 167 5.16 -11.34 3.75
N GLY A 168 5.21 -10.42 4.72
CA GLY A 168 6.42 -9.63 4.97
C GLY A 168 6.27 -8.66 6.12
N ARG A 169 7.34 -8.52 6.92
CA ARG A 169 7.41 -7.66 8.10
C ARG A 169 8.85 -7.36 8.49
N PHE A 170 9.06 -6.36 9.32
CA PHE A 170 10.36 -6.16 9.95
C PHE A 170 10.64 -7.28 10.95
N ARG A 171 11.91 -7.67 11.04
CA ARG A 171 12.37 -8.72 11.96
C ARG A 171 12.00 -8.38 13.40
N GLY A 172 11.34 -9.30 14.10
CA GLY A 172 10.91 -9.12 15.48
C GLY A 172 9.78 -8.10 15.67
N ALA A 173 9.12 -7.65 14.60
CA ALA A 173 8.04 -6.69 14.71
C ALA A 173 6.84 -7.23 15.48
N ILE A 174 6.25 -6.36 16.28
CA ILE A 174 4.91 -6.56 16.82
C ILE A 174 3.91 -6.32 15.69
N VAL A 175 3.08 -7.32 15.43
CA VAL A 175 1.96 -7.26 14.48
C VAL A 175 0.67 -7.24 15.29
N PRO A 176 -0.01 -6.09 15.40
CA PRO A 176 -1.30 -6.01 16.06
C PRO A 176 -2.36 -6.88 15.37
N ASP A 177 -3.24 -7.48 16.13
CA ASP A 177 -4.35 -8.29 15.60
C ASP A 177 -5.50 -7.39 15.14
N VAL A 178 -5.27 -6.70 14.04
CA VAL A 178 -6.24 -5.77 13.44
C VAL A 178 -6.61 -6.18 12.03
N THR A 179 -7.87 -6.26 11.74
CA THR A 179 -8.40 -6.56 10.41
C THR A 179 -8.46 -5.31 9.53
N THR A 180 -8.76 -4.17 10.14
CA THR A 180 -8.86 -2.86 9.48
C THR A 180 -8.15 -1.78 10.29
N THR A 181 -7.88 -0.64 9.64
CA THR A 181 -7.31 0.52 10.36
C THR A 181 -8.20 1.09 11.46
N HIS A 182 -9.51 0.85 11.42
CA HIS A 182 -10.43 1.25 12.51
C HIS A 182 -10.17 0.52 13.82
N ASP A 183 -9.64 -0.70 13.76
CA ASP A 183 -9.44 -1.54 14.94
C ASP A 183 -8.25 -1.06 15.79
N PHE A 184 -7.35 -0.24 15.21
CA PHE A 184 -6.14 0.22 15.90
C PHE A 184 -6.40 0.99 17.18
N ILE A 185 -7.44 1.81 17.25
CA ILE A 185 -7.74 2.59 18.46
C ILE A 185 -8.02 1.64 19.61
N GLN A 186 -8.95 0.70 19.41
CA GLN A 186 -9.28 -0.30 20.42
C GLN A 186 -8.06 -1.18 20.77
N GLU A 187 -7.26 -1.54 19.79
CA GLU A 187 -6.09 -2.39 19.99
C GLU A 187 -5.02 -1.70 20.84
N ILE A 188 -4.66 -0.43 20.56
CA ILE A 188 -3.68 0.31 21.37
C ILE A 188 -4.21 0.71 22.75
N GLU A 189 -5.53 0.78 22.95
CA GLU A 189 -6.19 1.05 24.24
C GLU A 189 -6.43 -0.22 25.08
N SER A 190 -6.15 -1.40 24.52
CA SER A 190 -6.38 -2.69 25.17
C SER A 190 -5.51 -2.97 26.40
N GLY A 191 -4.44 -2.16 26.59
CA GLY A 191 -3.44 -2.39 27.62
C GLY A 191 -2.36 -3.41 27.25
N LYS A 192 -2.49 -4.13 26.14
CA LYS A 192 -1.49 -5.15 25.67
C LYS A 192 -0.09 -4.56 25.46
N TYR A 193 0.00 -3.26 25.21
CA TYR A 193 1.23 -2.57 24.81
C TYR A 193 1.71 -1.55 25.85
N ASP A 194 1.20 -1.60 27.06
CA ASP A 194 1.55 -0.62 28.11
C ASP A 194 3.03 -0.68 28.49
N ASP A 195 3.65 -1.85 28.40
CA ASP A 195 5.08 -2.06 28.62
C ASP A 195 5.99 -1.45 27.53
N LEU A 196 5.41 -1.01 26.41
CA LEU A 196 6.12 -0.36 25.31
C LEU A 196 6.09 1.18 25.42
N LYS A 197 5.32 1.76 26.34
CA LYS A 197 5.13 3.21 26.43
C LYS A 197 6.42 3.98 26.65
N ASP A 198 7.38 3.37 27.33
CA ASP A 198 8.70 3.97 27.62
C ASP A 198 9.83 3.44 26.71
N LYS A 199 9.50 2.64 25.70
CA LYS A 199 10.46 2.12 24.73
C LYS A 199 10.47 2.94 23.44
N PRO A 200 11.59 2.95 22.70
CA PRO A 200 11.64 3.50 21.35
C PRO A 200 10.83 2.61 20.40
N VAL A 201 9.66 3.09 19.97
CA VAL A 201 8.77 2.37 19.05
C VAL A 201 8.88 2.98 17.67
N ILE A 202 9.23 2.17 16.67
CA ILE A 202 9.26 2.54 15.26
C ILE A 202 8.00 1.99 14.58
N THR A 203 7.04 2.86 14.27
CA THR A 203 5.87 2.48 13.48
C THR A 203 6.22 2.44 12.00
N TYR A 204 5.62 1.51 11.26
CA TYR A 204 5.79 1.41 9.83
C TYR A 204 4.51 0.94 9.13
N CYS A 205 4.35 1.33 7.87
CA CYS A 205 3.33 0.80 6.97
C CYS A 205 3.86 0.85 5.52
N THR A 206 3.08 0.48 4.54
CA THR A 206 3.49 0.43 3.13
C THR A 206 4.19 1.70 2.67
N GLY A 207 3.54 2.85 2.80
CA GLY A 207 4.04 4.13 2.27
C GLY A 207 4.23 5.24 3.31
N GLY A 208 3.96 4.98 4.61
CA GLY A 208 4.10 5.95 5.70
C GLY A 208 2.78 6.59 6.16
N ILE A 209 1.76 6.66 5.32
CA ILE A 209 0.54 7.44 5.59
C ILE A 209 -0.23 6.99 6.84
N ARG A 210 -0.36 5.68 7.09
CA ARG A 210 -1.04 5.17 8.29
C ARG A 210 -0.29 5.56 9.56
N CYS A 211 1.05 5.57 9.47
CA CYS A 211 1.90 5.91 10.60
C CYS A 211 1.82 7.37 11.01
N GLU A 212 1.51 8.28 10.10
CA GLU A 212 1.27 9.69 10.44
C GLU A 212 0.18 9.82 11.52
N ILE A 213 -0.92 9.07 11.36
CA ILE A 213 -2.04 9.09 12.28
C ILE A 213 -1.74 8.19 13.49
N LEU A 214 -1.31 6.94 13.25
CA LEU A 214 -1.07 5.97 14.31
C LEU A 214 -0.08 6.50 15.35
N SER A 215 1.02 7.11 14.91
CA SER A 215 2.03 7.66 15.83
C SER A 215 1.48 8.80 16.70
N ALA A 216 0.61 9.66 16.14
CA ALA A 216 -0.07 10.71 16.91
C ALA A 216 -1.06 10.10 17.93
N LEU A 217 -1.85 9.10 17.51
CA LEU A 217 -2.79 8.40 18.41
C LEU A 217 -2.05 7.67 19.55
N MET A 218 -0.91 7.04 19.26
CA MET A 218 -0.08 6.39 20.29
C MET A 218 0.50 7.42 21.27
N LYS A 219 1.00 8.56 20.80
CA LYS A 219 1.49 9.63 21.68
C LYS A 219 0.38 10.18 22.60
N ASN A 220 -0.81 10.38 22.07
CA ASN A 220 -1.97 10.81 22.87
C ASN A 220 -2.35 9.79 23.96
N ARG A 221 -1.91 8.53 23.81
CA ARG A 221 -2.15 7.43 24.77
C ARG A 221 -0.93 7.09 25.62
N GLY A 222 0.05 8.01 25.65
CA GLY A 222 1.18 7.98 26.60
C GLY A 222 2.41 7.19 26.11
N PHE A 223 2.53 6.91 24.83
CA PHE A 223 3.79 6.40 24.27
C PHE A 223 4.78 7.57 24.12
N ASN A 224 5.91 7.51 24.79
CA ASN A 224 6.80 8.64 24.95
C ASN A 224 7.80 8.81 23.79
N GLU A 225 8.31 7.71 23.25
CA GLU A 225 9.38 7.72 22.24
C GLU A 225 8.89 7.03 20.95
N ILE A 226 8.18 7.78 20.08
CA ILE A 226 7.59 7.27 18.86
C ILE A 226 8.29 7.82 17.63
N TYR A 227 8.69 6.90 16.78
CA TYR A 227 9.27 7.12 15.47
C TYR A 227 8.37 6.54 14.38
N GLN A 228 8.59 6.97 13.14
CA GLN A 228 7.99 6.36 11.96
C GLN A 228 8.99 6.32 10.80
N ILE A 229 8.91 5.27 9.97
CA ILE A 229 9.80 5.16 8.82
C ILE A 229 9.37 6.15 7.75
N ASP A 230 10.23 7.12 7.43
CA ASP A 230 10.00 8.08 6.35
C ASP A 230 9.85 7.34 5.01
N GLY A 231 8.69 7.52 4.38
CA GLY A 231 8.33 6.84 3.15
C GLY A 231 7.94 5.36 3.31
N GLY A 232 7.92 4.84 4.54
CA GLY A 232 7.46 3.50 4.87
C GLY A 232 8.34 2.37 4.32
N ILE A 233 7.75 1.17 4.24
CA ILE A 233 8.42 -0.05 3.75
C ILE A 233 8.95 0.15 2.34
N VAL A 234 8.21 0.86 1.46
CA VAL A 234 8.63 1.10 0.06
C VAL A 234 10.01 1.76 0.02
N ARG A 235 10.21 2.87 0.74
CA ARG A 235 11.51 3.58 0.76
C ARG A 235 12.61 2.75 1.43
N TYR A 236 12.27 2.03 2.49
CA TYR A 236 13.22 1.15 3.16
C TYR A 236 13.69 0.02 2.24
N GLY A 237 12.75 -0.65 1.55
CA GLY A 237 13.03 -1.74 0.62
C GLY A 237 13.78 -1.28 -0.65
N GLU A 238 13.45 -0.11 -1.21
CA GLU A 238 14.21 0.49 -2.31
C GLU A 238 15.69 0.68 -1.96
N LYS A 239 15.99 1.00 -0.69
CA LYS A 239 17.36 1.25 -0.24
C LYS A 239 18.13 -0.02 0.11
N TYR A 240 17.51 -0.94 0.83
CA TYR A 240 18.20 -2.10 1.41
C TYR A 240 17.81 -3.43 0.77
N GLY A 241 16.73 -3.47 -0.02
CA GLY A 241 16.21 -4.74 -0.54
C GLY A 241 15.94 -5.72 0.59
N ASN A 242 16.33 -6.98 0.38
CA ASN A 242 16.21 -8.05 1.38
C ASN A 242 17.45 -8.16 2.32
N LYS A 243 18.40 -7.21 2.22
CA LYS A 243 19.63 -7.22 3.04
C LYS A 243 19.51 -6.42 4.33
N GLY A 244 18.38 -5.75 4.55
CA GLY A 244 18.11 -4.96 5.75
C GLY A 244 17.38 -5.73 6.83
N LEU A 245 16.56 -5.00 7.59
CA LEU A 245 15.74 -5.54 8.68
C LEU A 245 14.36 -6.03 8.20
N TRP A 246 13.98 -5.69 6.96
CA TRP A 246 12.75 -6.16 6.32
C TRP A 246 12.91 -7.59 5.83
N GLU A 247 11.90 -8.42 6.04
CA GLU A 247 11.81 -9.80 5.55
C GLU A 247 10.52 -10.02 4.78
N GLY A 248 10.62 -10.75 3.66
CA GLY A 248 9.48 -11.15 2.84
C GLY A 248 9.07 -10.16 1.76
N SER A 249 7.82 -10.27 1.32
CA SER A 249 7.20 -9.47 0.26
C SER A 249 6.34 -8.36 0.84
N LEU A 250 6.14 -7.29 0.10
CA LEU A 250 5.25 -6.19 0.49
C LEU A 250 3.87 -6.37 -0.14
N TYR A 251 2.82 -6.45 0.67
CA TYR A 251 1.45 -6.42 0.17
C TYR A 251 1.10 -5.03 -0.41
N VAL A 252 0.46 -5.02 -1.59
CA VAL A 252 -0.02 -3.80 -2.27
C VAL A 252 -1.49 -3.94 -2.65
N PHE A 253 -2.25 -2.82 -2.55
CA PHE A 253 -3.69 -2.78 -2.78
C PHE A 253 -4.05 -2.53 -4.26
N ASP A 254 -3.41 -3.26 -5.18
CA ASP A 254 -3.72 -3.28 -6.60
C ASP A 254 -3.68 -4.72 -7.13
N ARG A 255 -3.91 -4.94 -8.42
CA ARG A 255 -3.97 -6.28 -9.00
C ARG A 255 -2.70 -7.12 -8.85
N ARG A 256 -1.57 -6.49 -8.54
CA ARG A 256 -0.31 -7.20 -8.29
C ARG A 256 -0.33 -7.97 -6.97
N MET A 257 -1.13 -7.51 -5.99
CA MET A 257 -1.31 -8.05 -4.64
C MET A 257 -0.04 -8.03 -3.78
N HIS A 258 1.15 -8.18 -4.36
CA HIS A 258 2.43 -8.08 -3.67
C HIS A 258 3.53 -7.56 -4.58
N MET A 259 4.61 -7.11 -3.98
CA MET A 259 5.86 -6.76 -4.65
C MET A 259 7.06 -7.19 -3.82
N GLU A 260 8.18 -7.47 -4.48
CA GLU A 260 9.44 -7.86 -3.88
C GLU A 260 10.50 -6.79 -4.11
N PHE A 261 11.44 -6.68 -3.18
CA PHE A 261 12.56 -5.75 -3.29
C PHE A 261 13.84 -6.41 -3.85
N GLY A 262 13.73 -7.64 -4.32
CA GLY A 262 14.81 -8.43 -4.92
C GLY A 262 14.33 -9.83 -5.23
N THR A 263 15.14 -10.59 -5.96
CA THR A 263 14.83 -11.97 -6.39
C THR A 263 15.01 -13.03 -5.29
N ASP A 264 15.50 -12.61 -4.12
CA ASP A 264 15.84 -13.44 -2.96
C ASP A 264 14.91 -13.17 -1.76
N ALA A 265 13.70 -12.66 -2.02
CA ALA A 265 12.70 -12.46 -0.97
C ALA A 265 12.28 -13.80 -0.35
N LYS A 266 12.27 -13.85 0.99
CA LYS A 266 11.78 -15.03 1.70
C LYS A 266 10.27 -15.15 1.53
N GLU A 267 9.78 -16.35 1.29
CA GLU A 267 8.36 -16.65 1.40
C GLU A 267 8.02 -16.88 2.88
N LEU A 268 7.37 -15.90 3.51
CA LEU A 268 6.97 -15.97 4.92
C LEU A 268 5.55 -16.53 5.08
N GLY A 269 4.71 -16.34 4.07
CA GLY A 269 3.34 -16.81 4.06
C GLY A 269 3.23 -18.30 3.75
N HIS A 270 2.10 -18.88 4.12
CA HIS A 270 1.82 -20.31 3.88
C HIS A 270 0.41 -20.48 3.33
N CYS A 271 0.26 -21.38 2.37
CA CYS A 271 -1.03 -21.76 1.83
C CYS A 271 -1.95 -22.29 2.93
N ILE A 272 -3.17 -21.77 3.04
CA ILE A 272 -4.13 -22.17 4.09
C ILE A 272 -4.57 -23.63 3.98
N HIS A 273 -4.44 -24.26 2.80
CA HIS A 273 -4.89 -25.62 2.56
C HIS A 273 -3.78 -26.66 2.73
N CYS A 274 -2.62 -26.47 2.10
CA CYS A 274 -1.55 -27.46 2.11
C CYS A 274 -0.34 -27.07 2.97
N GLY A 275 -0.28 -25.85 3.50
CA GLY A 275 0.83 -25.34 4.29
C GLY A 275 2.12 -25.07 3.50
N ALA A 276 2.13 -25.23 2.17
CA ALA A 276 3.29 -24.88 1.36
C ALA A 276 3.60 -23.38 1.43
N PRO A 277 4.87 -22.96 1.37
CA PRO A 277 5.22 -21.55 1.30
C PRO A 277 4.50 -20.86 0.14
N SER A 278 3.92 -19.69 0.39
CA SER A 278 3.25 -18.87 -0.63
C SER A 278 3.09 -17.45 -0.14
N ASN A 279 3.48 -16.48 -0.97
CA ASN A 279 3.18 -15.06 -0.76
C ASN A 279 2.02 -14.57 -1.66
N LYS A 280 1.27 -15.49 -2.27
CA LYS A 280 0.17 -15.16 -3.17
C LYS A 280 -1.15 -15.13 -2.42
N PHE A 281 -1.78 -13.97 -2.44
CA PHE A 281 -3.16 -13.81 -2.02
C PHE A 281 -4.08 -14.07 -3.19
N GLU A 282 -5.07 -14.92 -2.99
CA GLU A 282 -6.08 -15.28 -3.99
C GLU A 282 -7.48 -15.11 -3.40
N HIS A 283 -8.43 -14.72 -4.27
CA HIS A 283 -9.82 -14.62 -3.87
C HIS A 283 -10.45 -16.01 -3.78
N CYS A 284 -11.38 -16.16 -2.84
CA CYS A 284 -12.23 -17.33 -2.77
C CYS A 284 -12.89 -17.64 -4.12
N GLY A 285 -12.93 -18.90 -4.51
CA GLY A 285 -13.58 -19.33 -5.75
C GLY A 285 -15.11 -19.22 -5.75
N ASN A 286 -15.73 -18.99 -4.58
CA ASN A 286 -17.11 -18.54 -4.49
C ASN A 286 -17.15 -17.04 -4.83
N GLU A 287 -17.79 -16.69 -5.96
CA GLU A 287 -17.84 -15.31 -6.49
C GLU A 287 -18.57 -14.33 -5.55
N ASP A 288 -19.46 -14.81 -4.72
CA ASP A 288 -20.17 -14.00 -3.71
C ASP A 288 -19.32 -13.75 -2.46
N CYS A 289 -18.35 -14.62 -2.17
CA CYS A 289 -17.38 -14.47 -1.11
C CYS A 289 -16.18 -13.69 -1.62
N ARG A 290 -15.86 -12.56 -1.01
CA ARG A 290 -14.72 -11.73 -1.40
C ARG A 290 -13.50 -11.91 -0.52
N GLU A 291 -13.50 -12.96 0.31
CA GLU A 291 -12.39 -13.26 1.19
C GLU A 291 -11.10 -13.52 0.40
N LEU A 292 -10.03 -12.96 0.92
CA LEU A 292 -8.68 -13.05 0.36
C LEU A 292 -7.83 -13.90 1.29
N ARG A 293 -7.20 -14.96 0.76
CA ARG A 293 -6.39 -15.89 1.55
C ARG A 293 -5.10 -16.24 0.81
N LEU A 294 -4.08 -16.63 1.57
CA LEU A 294 -2.85 -17.17 0.99
C LEU A 294 -3.11 -18.57 0.42
N MET A 295 -2.94 -18.72 -0.88
CA MET A 295 -3.06 -20.00 -1.58
C MET A 295 -1.88 -20.18 -2.54
N CYS A 296 -1.31 -21.37 -2.55
CA CYS A 296 -0.33 -21.71 -3.58
C CYS A 296 -1.05 -21.97 -4.91
N PRO A 297 -0.35 -21.89 -6.06
CA PRO A 297 -0.96 -22.12 -7.37
C PRO A 297 -1.70 -23.45 -7.49
N ASP A 298 -1.10 -24.55 -6.96
CA ASP A 298 -1.68 -25.87 -7.03
C ASP A 298 -3.03 -25.97 -6.29
N CYS A 299 -3.14 -25.30 -5.12
CA CYS A 299 -4.40 -25.26 -4.37
C CYS A 299 -5.42 -24.30 -4.98
N TYR A 300 -4.97 -23.21 -5.59
CA TYR A 300 -5.86 -22.27 -6.25
C TYR A 300 -6.45 -22.84 -7.57
N ASP A 301 -5.67 -23.61 -8.31
CA ASP A 301 -6.11 -24.26 -9.55
C ASP A 301 -7.00 -25.49 -9.29
N ASN A 302 -7.00 -26.05 -8.08
CA ASN A 302 -7.81 -27.18 -7.70
C ASN A 302 -9.17 -26.73 -7.12
N PRO A 303 -10.31 -27.09 -7.74
CA PRO A 303 -11.65 -26.72 -7.28
C PRO A 303 -11.95 -27.11 -5.84
N GLU A 304 -11.37 -28.21 -5.33
CA GLU A 304 -11.58 -28.71 -3.97
C GLU A 304 -10.90 -27.86 -2.89
N THR A 305 -9.93 -27.04 -3.27
CA THR A 305 -9.15 -26.19 -2.35
C THR A 305 -9.19 -24.72 -2.71
N ARG A 306 -9.88 -24.33 -3.79
CA ARG A 306 -10.01 -22.94 -4.22
C ARG A 306 -11.07 -22.17 -3.41
N TYR A 307 -10.99 -22.18 -2.08
CA TYR A 307 -11.92 -21.49 -1.21
C TYR A 307 -11.22 -20.89 0.03
N CYS A 308 -11.92 -20.02 0.76
CA CYS A 308 -11.34 -19.25 1.87
C CYS A 308 -11.15 -20.04 3.18
N GLY A 309 -11.47 -21.33 3.17
CA GLY A 309 -11.46 -22.18 4.39
C GLY A 309 -12.86 -22.34 5.00
N ASP A 310 -13.86 -21.56 4.59
CA ASP A 310 -15.24 -21.71 5.02
C ASP A 310 -15.92 -22.85 4.22
N PRO A 311 -16.43 -23.90 4.88
CA PRO A 311 -17.10 -25.02 4.23
C PRO A 311 -18.31 -24.60 3.37
N GLU A 312 -19.06 -23.57 3.76
CA GLU A 312 -20.19 -23.07 2.99
C GLU A 312 -19.75 -22.58 1.60
N CYS A 313 -18.58 -21.96 1.50
CA CYS A 313 -18.02 -21.56 0.22
C CYS A 313 -17.63 -22.75 -0.66
N LEU A 314 -17.12 -23.84 -0.07
CA LEU A 314 -16.81 -25.06 -0.80
C LEU A 314 -18.07 -25.72 -1.36
N ASP A 315 -19.14 -25.81 -0.56
CA ASP A 315 -20.41 -26.36 -0.99
C ASP A 315 -21.01 -25.60 -2.18
N ILE A 316 -20.93 -24.26 -2.16
CA ILE A 316 -21.38 -23.41 -3.28
C ILE A 316 -20.55 -23.67 -4.55
N ILE A 317 -19.23 -23.79 -4.42
CA ILE A 317 -18.34 -24.09 -5.55
C ILE A 317 -18.69 -25.44 -6.16
N HIS A 318 -18.88 -26.48 -5.33
CA HIS A 318 -19.30 -27.80 -5.80
C HIS A 318 -20.66 -27.78 -6.50
N ALA A 319 -21.65 -27.08 -5.93
CA ALA A 319 -22.96 -26.95 -6.56
C ALA A 319 -22.88 -26.30 -7.95
N ASN A 320 -22.03 -25.26 -8.09
CA ASN A 320 -21.84 -24.59 -9.39
C ASN A 320 -21.11 -25.47 -10.43
N LEU A 321 -20.14 -26.28 -9.99
CA LEU A 321 -19.45 -27.23 -10.88
C LEU A 321 -20.37 -28.35 -11.41
N HIS A 322 -21.40 -28.72 -10.65
CA HIS A 322 -22.38 -29.76 -11.05
C HIS A 322 -23.59 -29.21 -11.80
N ALA A 323 -23.75 -27.88 -11.83
CA ALA A 323 -24.86 -27.20 -12.52
C ALA A 323 -24.55 -26.82 -13.98
N GLY A 324 -23.32 -26.97 -14.46
CA GLY A 324 -22.86 -26.70 -15.83
C GLY A 324 -22.51 -27.98 -16.56
#